data_61b76b062287076f24a18c2c09d83b6e
#
_entry.id   61b76b062287076f24a18c2c09d83b6e
#
_cell.length_a   1.000
_cell.length_b   1.000
_cell.length_c   1.000
_cell.angle_alpha   90.00
_cell.angle_beta   90.00
_cell.angle_gamma   90.00
#
_symmetry.space_group_name_H-M   'P 1'
#
loop_
_entity.id
_entity.type
_entity.pdbx_description
1 polymer ?
#
loop_
_entity_poly.entity_id
_entity_poly.type
_entity_poly.pdbx_seq_one_letter_code
_entity_poly.pdbx_strand_id
1 'polypeptide(L)'
;MPSSRALAPARRFERSRDYVQSLARGLAVLRTFDREHPAMTLAEISARAGLSRAAVRRLALTLQHLGYVRLVERDVSLTPRVLELGFSYLDSVALTELVQPRLEALSQRVHESCSMAVLDGQSIVYVARVPVRKLMMVALGVGARLPAFSSSMGRVLLAGLSEPELDAWFEGLAPVR
;
A
#
# COMPACT_ATOMS: atom_id res chain seq x y z
N MET A 1 -8.42 2.65 -23.50
CA MET A 1 -7.29 3.38 -22.91
C MET A 1 -7.86 4.47 -22.01
N PRO A 2 -7.87 4.34 -20.68
CA PRO A 2 -8.30 5.44 -19.82
C PRO A 2 -7.15 6.45 -19.72
N SER A 3 -7.46 7.70 -20.07
CA SER A 3 -6.61 8.87 -20.02
C SER A 3 -5.95 9.04 -18.65
N SER A 4 -4.62 9.08 -18.64
CA SER A 4 -3.79 9.49 -17.50
C SER A 4 -4.13 10.94 -17.14
N ARG A 5 -5.01 11.12 -16.16
CA ARG A 5 -5.27 12.44 -15.58
C ARG A 5 -4.09 12.76 -14.68
N ALA A 6 -3.22 13.66 -15.12
CA ALA A 6 -2.11 14.20 -14.35
C ALA A 6 -2.59 14.55 -12.93
N LEU A 7 -2.00 13.96 -11.91
CA LEU A 7 -2.29 14.23 -10.52
C LEU A 7 -1.95 15.69 -10.23
N ALA A 8 -2.98 16.53 -10.11
CA ALA A 8 -2.82 17.89 -9.60
C ALA A 8 -2.12 17.84 -8.24
N PRO A 9 -1.27 18.84 -7.87
CA PRO A 9 -0.48 18.79 -6.66
C PRO A 9 -1.39 18.51 -5.46
N ALA A 10 -1.12 17.41 -4.78
CA ALA A 10 -1.97 16.82 -3.71
C ALA A 10 -2.47 17.84 -2.69
N ARG A 11 -1.63 18.84 -2.34
CA ARG A 11 -1.97 19.91 -1.39
C ARG A 11 -3.10 20.84 -1.83
N ARG A 12 -3.38 20.99 -3.13
CA ARG A 12 -4.46 21.88 -3.62
C ARG A 12 -5.81 21.17 -3.50
N PHE A 13 -5.85 19.88 -3.75
CA PHE A 13 -7.08 19.07 -3.61
C PHE A 13 -7.49 18.91 -2.15
N GLU A 14 -6.54 18.76 -1.22
CA GLU A 14 -6.81 18.66 0.23
C GLU A 14 -7.55 19.87 0.81
N ARG A 15 -7.51 21.01 0.12
CA ARG A 15 -8.24 22.25 0.48
C ARG A 15 -9.56 22.40 -0.27
N SER A 16 -9.90 21.49 -1.16
CA SER A 16 -11.15 21.55 -1.94
C SER A 16 -12.34 21.12 -1.07
N ARG A 17 -13.55 21.55 -1.47
CA ARG A 17 -14.79 21.08 -0.85
C ARG A 17 -15.09 19.61 -1.12
N ASP A 18 -14.46 19.05 -2.16
CA ASP A 18 -14.63 17.66 -2.56
C ASP A 18 -13.73 16.70 -1.75
N TYR A 19 -12.81 17.24 -0.96
CA TYR A 19 -11.92 16.43 -0.12
C TYR A 19 -12.60 16.01 1.18
N VAL A 20 -12.91 14.74 1.31
CA VAL A 20 -13.52 14.15 2.50
C VAL A 20 -12.44 13.84 3.55
N GLN A 21 -12.14 14.83 4.37
CA GLN A 21 -11.07 14.73 5.39
C GLN A 21 -11.29 13.58 6.39
N SER A 22 -12.54 13.24 6.72
CA SER A 22 -12.84 12.13 7.62
C SER A 22 -12.45 10.78 7.01
N LEU A 23 -12.65 10.59 5.72
CA LEU A 23 -12.21 9.39 4.99
C LEU A 23 -10.68 9.27 4.99
N ALA A 24 -9.99 10.34 4.63
CA ALA A 24 -8.53 10.38 4.63
C ALA A 24 -7.94 10.04 6.00
N ARG A 25 -8.51 10.61 7.07
CA ARG A 25 -8.11 10.33 8.46
C ARG A 25 -8.42 8.89 8.88
N GLY A 26 -9.55 8.33 8.46
CA GLY A 26 -9.88 6.92 8.71
C GLY A 26 -8.87 5.97 8.08
N LEU A 27 -8.51 6.21 6.82
CA LEU A 27 -7.46 5.45 6.13
C LEU A 27 -6.08 5.64 6.79
N ALA A 28 -5.76 6.85 7.25
CA ALA A 28 -4.52 7.10 7.99
C ALA A 28 -4.44 6.28 9.29
N VAL A 29 -5.55 6.12 10.01
CA VAL A 29 -5.60 5.25 11.21
C VAL A 29 -5.33 3.79 10.83
N LEU A 30 -5.96 3.25 9.79
CA LEU A 30 -5.72 1.87 9.36
C LEU A 30 -4.25 1.63 8.95
N ARG A 31 -3.59 2.63 8.36
CA ARG A 31 -2.18 2.57 7.94
C ARG A 31 -1.17 2.67 9.08
N THR A 32 -1.59 2.95 10.32
CA THR A 32 -0.67 2.97 11.47
C THR A 32 -0.24 1.58 11.92
N PHE A 33 -1.03 0.56 11.58
CA PHE A 33 -0.76 -0.83 11.95
C PHE A 33 0.27 -1.45 11.01
N ASP A 34 1.21 -2.16 11.59
CA ASP A 34 2.25 -2.90 10.87
C ASP A 34 2.65 -4.17 11.66
N ARG A 35 3.68 -4.87 11.19
CA ARG A 35 4.17 -6.09 11.83
C ARG A 35 4.71 -5.85 13.25
N GLU A 36 5.28 -4.68 13.49
CA GLU A 36 5.86 -4.32 14.79
C GLU A 36 4.79 -3.79 15.76
N HIS A 37 3.69 -3.29 15.21
CA HIS A 37 2.57 -2.69 15.94
C HIS A 37 1.23 -3.34 15.54
N PRO A 38 1.02 -4.64 15.82
CA PRO A 38 -0.21 -5.35 15.46
C PRO A 38 -1.41 -4.94 16.33
N ALA A 39 -1.15 -4.40 17.51
CA ALA A 39 -2.13 -3.82 18.43
C ALA A 39 -1.54 -2.56 19.08
N MET A 40 -2.35 -1.52 19.22
CA MET A 40 -1.92 -0.22 19.75
C MET A 40 -3.03 0.43 20.55
N THR A 41 -2.64 1.23 21.56
CA THR A 41 -3.54 2.14 22.26
C THR A 41 -3.97 3.32 21.38
N LEU A 42 -5.09 3.97 21.72
CA LEU A 42 -5.52 5.20 21.03
C LEU A 42 -4.46 6.31 21.07
N ALA A 43 -3.59 6.30 22.09
CA ALA A 43 -2.52 7.28 22.23
C ALA A 43 -1.40 7.05 21.21
N GLU A 44 -0.98 5.81 21.03
CA GLU A 44 0.03 5.42 20.04
C GLU A 44 -0.47 5.66 18.62
N ILE A 45 -1.70 5.26 18.32
CA ILE A 45 -2.34 5.56 17.03
C ILE A 45 -2.38 7.07 16.78
N SER A 46 -2.72 7.87 17.80
CA SER A 46 -2.75 9.34 17.73
C SER A 46 -1.37 9.91 17.34
N ALA A 47 -0.32 9.43 17.99
CA ALA A 47 1.05 9.86 17.70
C ALA A 47 1.48 9.48 16.27
N ARG A 48 1.22 8.25 15.84
CA ARG A 48 1.60 7.74 14.52
C ARG A 48 0.81 8.37 13.39
N ALA A 49 -0.50 8.58 13.58
CA ALA A 49 -1.38 9.18 12.56
C ALA A 49 -1.28 10.70 12.49
N GLY A 50 -0.64 11.36 13.48
CA GLY A 50 -0.62 12.82 13.57
C GLY A 50 -2.00 13.43 13.84
N LEU A 51 -2.89 12.72 14.53
CA LEU A 51 -4.26 13.11 14.81
C LEU A 51 -4.48 13.30 16.31
N SER A 52 -5.47 14.13 16.71
CA SER A 52 -5.83 14.23 18.12
C SER A 52 -6.45 12.93 18.64
N ARG A 53 -6.25 12.62 19.94
CA ARG A 53 -6.84 11.44 20.58
C ARG A 53 -8.37 11.37 20.43
N ALA A 54 -9.05 12.52 20.51
CA ALA A 54 -10.49 12.60 20.32
C ALA A 54 -10.91 12.20 18.89
N ALA A 55 -10.15 12.63 17.86
CA ALA A 55 -10.39 12.24 16.48
C ALA A 55 -10.14 10.73 16.29
N VAL A 56 -9.01 10.22 16.79
CA VAL A 56 -8.67 8.79 16.70
C VAL A 56 -9.74 7.94 17.39
N ARG A 57 -10.21 8.33 18.59
CA ARG A 57 -11.29 7.60 19.29
C ARG A 57 -12.55 7.50 18.43
N ARG A 58 -13.00 8.61 17.84
CA ARG A 58 -14.21 8.63 16.98
C ARG A 58 -14.02 7.74 15.74
N LEU A 59 -12.86 7.82 15.08
CA LEU A 59 -12.52 7.01 13.93
C LEU A 59 -12.43 5.52 14.29
N ALA A 60 -11.78 5.17 15.41
CA ALA A 60 -11.67 3.80 15.87
C ALA A 60 -13.05 3.18 16.20
N LEU A 61 -13.95 3.92 16.84
CA LEU A 61 -15.32 3.46 17.10
C LEU A 61 -16.10 3.25 15.79
N THR A 62 -15.93 4.13 14.80
CA THR A 62 -16.55 3.98 13.48
C THR A 62 -15.99 2.74 12.77
N LEU A 63 -14.66 2.58 12.75
CA LEU A 63 -14.01 1.41 12.15
C LEU A 63 -14.37 0.11 12.87
N GLN A 64 -14.58 0.14 14.19
CA GLN A 64 -15.07 -0.99 14.97
C GLN A 64 -16.51 -1.34 14.56
N HIS A 65 -17.39 -0.35 14.46
CA HIS A 65 -18.77 -0.56 14.01
C HIS A 65 -18.82 -1.16 12.60
N LEU A 66 -17.92 -0.71 11.71
CA LEU A 66 -17.77 -1.25 10.36
C LEU A 66 -17.07 -2.61 10.32
N GLY A 67 -16.51 -3.08 11.44
CA GLY A 67 -15.85 -4.37 11.56
C GLY A 67 -14.38 -4.41 11.11
N TYR A 68 -13.74 -3.29 10.79
CA TYR A 68 -12.34 -3.23 10.35
C TYR A 68 -11.32 -3.28 11.49
N VAL A 69 -11.71 -2.83 12.68
CA VAL A 69 -10.88 -2.95 13.88
C VAL A 69 -11.68 -3.57 15.01
N ARG A 70 -10.99 -4.12 15.99
CA ARG A 70 -11.55 -4.52 17.28
C ARG A 70 -10.86 -3.74 18.39
N LEU A 71 -11.64 -3.37 19.40
CA LEU A 71 -11.14 -2.82 20.65
C LEU A 71 -11.25 -3.89 21.72
N VAL A 72 -10.12 -4.21 22.36
CA VAL A 72 -10.05 -5.10 23.52
C VAL A 72 -9.35 -4.33 24.64
N GLU A 73 -10.06 -4.07 25.71
CA GLU A 73 -9.59 -3.22 26.83
C GLU A 73 -9.14 -1.83 26.36
N ARG A 74 -7.85 -1.62 26.20
CA ARG A 74 -7.27 -0.34 25.76
C ARG A 74 -6.66 -0.41 24.37
N ASP A 75 -6.57 -1.61 23.81
CA ASP A 75 -5.88 -1.88 22.55
C ASP A 75 -6.83 -1.98 21.37
N VAL A 76 -6.41 -1.38 20.29
CA VAL A 76 -7.05 -1.46 18.97
C VAL A 76 -6.18 -2.35 18.09
N SER A 77 -6.79 -3.29 17.39
CA SER A 77 -6.13 -4.14 16.39
C SER A 77 -6.97 -4.26 15.14
N LEU A 78 -6.34 -4.52 13.99
CA LEU A 78 -7.05 -4.80 12.74
C LEU A 78 -7.81 -6.12 12.83
N THR A 79 -8.91 -6.23 12.09
CA THR A 79 -9.59 -7.49 11.84
C THR A 79 -9.24 -8.01 10.45
N PRO A 80 -9.49 -9.30 10.15
CA PRO A 80 -9.33 -9.85 8.80
C PRO A 80 -10.15 -9.12 7.73
N ARG A 81 -11.18 -8.38 8.11
CA ARG A 81 -12.01 -7.61 7.17
C ARG A 81 -11.23 -6.58 6.35
N VAL A 82 -10.11 -6.07 6.87
CA VAL A 82 -9.22 -5.16 6.12
C VAL A 82 -8.72 -5.77 4.82
N LEU A 83 -8.61 -7.11 4.75
CA LEU A 83 -8.19 -7.82 3.54
C LEU A 83 -9.18 -7.67 2.38
N GLU A 84 -10.49 -7.47 2.67
CA GLU A 84 -11.51 -7.26 1.61
C GLU A 84 -11.14 -6.10 0.68
N LEU A 85 -10.52 -5.03 1.23
CA LEU A 85 -10.11 -3.87 0.44
C LEU A 85 -8.96 -4.20 -0.52
N GLY A 86 -8.03 -5.05 -0.09
CA GLY A 86 -6.90 -5.50 -0.92
C GLY A 86 -7.32 -6.55 -1.94
N PHE A 87 -8.15 -7.50 -1.54
CA PHE A 87 -8.67 -8.54 -2.44
C PHE A 87 -9.47 -7.97 -3.59
N SER A 88 -10.31 -6.96 -3.35
CA SER A 88 -11.06 -6.28 -4.43
C SER A 88 -10.14 -5.76 -5.54
N TYR A 89 -8.93 -5.30 -5.21
CA TYR A 89 -7.94 -4.92 -6.21
C TYR A 89 -7.35 -6.14 -6.92
N LEU A 90 -6.92 -7.15 -6.17
CA LEU A 90 -6.27 -8.34 -6.72
C LEU A 90 -7.22 -9.14 -7.64
N ASP A 91 -8.48 -9.24 -7.28
CA ASP A 91 -9.51 -9.91 -8.08
C ASP A 91 -9.86 -9.12 -9.35
N SER A 92 -9.86 -7.79 -9.28
CA SER A 92 -10.13 -6.93 -10.46
C SER A 92 -9.03 -7.05 -11.52
N VAL A 93 -7.85 -7.46 -11.11
CA VAL A 93 -6.71 -7.74 -11.99
C VAL A 93 -6.61 -9.26 -12.10
N ALA A 94 -7.36 -9.91 -12.99
CA ALA A 94 -7.32 -11.36 -13.26
C ALA A 94 -5.88 -11.91 -13.53
N LEU A 95 -4.91 -11.03 -13.40
CA LEU A 95 -3.49 -11.22 -13.60
C LEU A 95 -2.88 -12.15 -12.53
N THR A 96 -3.42 -12.14 -11.28
CA THR A 96 -2.90 -13.00 -10.20
C THR A 96 -3.11 -14.47 -10.51
N GLU A 97 -4.27 -14.87 -11.04
CA GLU A 97 -4.56 -16.25 -11.42
C GLU A 97 -3.67 -16.72 -12.58
N LEU A 98 -3.41 -15.84 -13.56
CA LEU A 98 -2.57 -16.14 -14.71
C LEU A 98 -1.07 -16.14 -14.37
N VAL A 99 -0.65 -15.31 -13.45
CA VAL A 99 0.78 -15.09 -13.15
C VAL A 99 1.29 -16.03 -12.07
N GLN A 100 0.47 -16.36 -11.08
CA GLN A 100 0.92 -17.18 -9.95
C GLN A 100 1.52 -18.53 -10.38
N PRO A 101 0.88 -19.35 -11.27
CA PRO A 101 1.46 -20.61 -11.71
C PRO A 101 2.79 -20.44 -12.49
N ARG A 102 2.91 -19.32 -13.22
CA ARG A 102 4.15 -19.03 -13.97
C ARG A 102 5.28 -18.61 -13.07
N LEU A 103 5.00 -17.83 -12.02
CA LEU A 103 5.98 -17.49 -11.00
C LEU A 103 6.44 -18.73 -10.23
N GLU A 104 5.54 -19.65 -9.92
CA GLU A 104 5.87 -20.92 -9.27
C GLU A 104 6.79 -21.77 -10.14
N ALA A 105 6.43 -21.97 -11.40
CA ALA A 105 7.26 -22.72 -12.35
C ALA A 105 8.65 -22.07 -12.54
N LEU A 106 8.69 -20.74 -12.62
CA LEU A 106 9.97 -20.01 -12.74
C LEU A 106 10.80 -20.16 -11.46
N SER A 107 10.19 -19.97 -10.29
CA SER A 107 10.86 -20.09 -9.00
C SER A 107 11.49 -21.48 -8.79
N GLN A 108 10.77 -22.54 -9.21
CA GLN A 108 11.27 -23.92 -9.17
C GLN A 108 12.48 -24.12 -10.09
N ARG A 109 12.49 -23.49 -11.27
CA ARG A 109 13.59 -23.63 -12.24
C ARG A 109 14.84 -22.89 -11.83
N VAL A 110 14.67 -21.68 -11.28
CA VAL A 110 15.82 -20.79 -10.96
C VAL A 110 16.24 -20.90 -9.48
N HIS A 111 15.46 -21.58 -8.65
CA HIS A 111 15.66 -21.70 -7.19
C HIS A 111 15.75 -20.35 -6.48
N GLU A 112 15.04 -19.33 -7.00
CA GLU A 112 14.98 -17.97 -6.47
C GLU A 112 13.55 -17.51 -6.24
N SER A 113 13.39 -16.55 -5.31
CA SER A 113 12.10 -15.91 -5.11
C SER A 113 11.70 -15.12 -6.34
N CYS A 114 10.50 -15.40 -6.86
CA CYS A 114 9.93 -14.70 -8.00
C CYS A 114 8.77 -13.83 -7.55
N SER A 115 8.65 -12.65 -8.15
CA SER A 115 7.62 -11.68 -7.75
C SER A 115 7.14 -10.90 -8.95
N MET A 116 5.91 -10.40 -8.85
CA MET A 116 5.36 -9.40 -9.75
C MET A 116 5.05 -8.13 -8.96
N ALA A 117 5.35 -6.99 -9.57
CA ALA A 117 5.03 -5.68 -9.00
C ALA A 117 4.39 -4.79 -10.07
N VAL A 118 3.65 -3.80 -9.61
CA VAL A 118 3.07 -2.74 -10.42
C VAL A 118 3.61 -1.39 -9.95
N LEU A 119 3.65 -0.42 -10.86
CA LEU A 119 4.00 0.97 -10.52
C LEU A 119 2.79 1.67 -9.88
N ASP A 120 3.00 2.28 -8.72
CA ASP A 120 1.99 3.09 -8.03
C ASP A 120 2.64 4.37 -7.48
N GLY A 121 2.47 5.45 -8.21
CA GLY A 121 3.12 6.73 -7.95
C GLY A 121 4.65 6.58 -8.01
N GLN A 122 5.34 6.94 -6.92
CA GLN A 122 6.80 6.85 -6.82
C GLN A 122 7.32 5.51 -6.31
N SER A 123 6.43 4.55 -6.11
CA SER A 123 6.74 3.22 -5.56
C SER A 123 6.31 2.11 -6.52
N ILE A 124 6.92 0.96 -6.34
CA ILE A 124 6.34 -0.30 -6.81
C ILE A 124 5.59 -0.96 -5.67
N VAL A 125 4.53 -1.70 -6.02
CA VAL A 125 3.75 -2.53 -5.09
C VAL A 125 3.82 -3.98 -5.54
N TYR A 126 4.21 -4.87 -4.64
CA TYR A 126 4.20 -6.31 -4.90
C TYR A 126 2.76 -6.81 -4.95
N VAL A 127 2.35 -7.40 -6.07
CA VAL A 127 1.00 -7.93 -6.28
C VAL A 127 0.95 -9.46 -6.33
N ALA A 128 2.09 -10.12 -6.64
CA ALA A 128 2.25 -11.56 -6.51
C ALA A 128 3.67 -11.90 -6.09
N ARG A 129 3.85 -12.99 -5.32
CA ARG A 129 5.17 -13.44 -4.87
C ARG A 129 5.19 -14.92 -4.54
N VAL A 130 6.21 -15.60 -5.05
CA VAL A 130 6.60 -16.96 -4.66
C VAL A 130 7.93 -16.86 -3.91
N PRO A 131 7.95 -17.00 -2.58
CA PRO A 131 9.16 -16.95 -1.79
C PRO A 131 9.91 -18.28 -1.82
N VAL A 132 11.24 -18.25 -1.89
CA VAL A 132 12.10 -19.40 -1.60
C VAL A 132 12.73 -19.19 -0.22
N ARG A 133 12.75 -20.24 0.59
CA ARG A 133 13.37 -20.21 1.92
C ARG A 133 14.89 -20.09 1.79
N LYS A 134 15.45 -18.97 2.19
CA LYS A 134 16.90 -18.74 2.33
C LYS A 134 17.21 -18.27 3.75
N LEU A 135 18.45 -18.46 4.19
CA LEU A 135 18.94 -18.07 5.53
C LEU A 135 18.76 -16.58 5.83
N MET A 136 18.84 -15.71 4.80
CA MET A 136 18.55 -14.28 4.91
C MET A 136 17.33 -13.96 4.04
N MET A 137 16.21 -13.67 4.66
CA MET A 137 14.98 -13.28 3.97
C MET A 137 14.64 -11.82 4.26
N VAL A 138 14.55 -11.01 3.22
CA VAL A 138 13.83 -9.74 3.32
C VAL A 138 12.34 -10.09 3.39
N ALA A 139 11.66 -9.69 4.47
CA ALA A 139 10.26 -9.99 4.73
C ALA A 139 9.33 -9.14 3.83
N LEU A 140 9.48 -9.28 2.51
CA LEU A 140 8.59 -8.67 1.52
C LEU A 140 7.43 -9.61 1.26
N GLY A 141 6.22 -9.08 1.22
CA GLY A 141 4.99 -9.80 0.90
C GLY A 141 4.18 -9.06 -0.16
N VAL A 142 3.04 -9.62 -0.57
CA VAL A 142 2.03 -8.89 -1.35
C VAL A 142 1.61 -7.65 -0.58
N GLY A 143 1.50 -6.51 -1.26
CA GLY A 143 1.25 -5.18 -0.66
C GLY A 143 2.53 -4.45 -0.21
N ALA A 144 3.69 -5.10 -0.15
CA ALA A 144 4.95 -4.41 0.17
C ALA A 144 5.28 -3.36 -0.90
N ARG A 145 5.80 -2.22 -0.44
CA ARG A 145 6.16 -1.08 -1.29
C ARG A 145 7.65 -0.83 -1.24
N LEU A 146 8.25 -0.60 -2.40
CA LEU A 146 9.63 -0.15 -2.53
C LEU A 146 9.68 1.07 -3.45
N PRO A 147 10.67 1.99 -3.28
CA PRO A 147 10.84 3.09 -4.20
C PRO A 147 11.12 2.58 -5.63
N ALA A 148 10.40 3.10 -6.63
CA ALA A 148 10.53 2.63 -8.00
C ALA A 148 11.94 2.92 -8.56
N PHE A 149 12.46 4.12 -8.29
CA PHE A 149 13.75 4.55 -8.82
C PHE A 149 14.93 3.66 -8.38
N SER A 150 14.95 3.20 -7.11
CA SER A 150 16.06 2.44 -6.54
C SER A 150 15.91 0.92 -6.65
N SER A 151 14.72 0.42 -6.99
CA SER A 151 14.48 -1.02 -7.15
C SER A 151 14.67 -1.47 -8.60
N SER A 152 15.18 -2.71 -8.80
CA SER A 152 15.37 -3.28 -10.13
C SER A 152 14.06 -3.38 -10.93
N MET A 153 13.00 -3.90 -10.29
CA MET A 153 11.67 -3.99 -10.90
C MET A 153 11.10 -2.61 -11.21
N GLY A 154 11.31 -1.63 -10.32
CA GLY A 154 10.85 -0.26 -10.55
C GLY A 154 11.52 0.37 -11.78
N ARG A 155 12.82 0.19 -11.94
CA ARG A 155 13.53 0.67 -13.13
C ARG A 155 13.02 0.04 -14.42
N VAL A 156 12.71 -1.24 -14.41
CA VAL A 156 12.10 -1.92 -15.57
C VAL A 156 10.73 -1.36 -15.89
N LEU A 157 9.89 -1.14 -14.87
CA LEU A 157 8.57 -0.55 -15.06
C LEU A 157 8.64 0.88 -15.56
N LEU A 158 9.57 1.69 -15.05
CA LEU A 158 9.81 3.06 -15.52
C LEU A 158 10.32 3.08 -16.96
N ALA A 159 11.21 2.16 -17.34
CA ALA A 159 11.70 2.03 -18.70
C ALA A 159 10.61 1.62 -19.72
N GLY A 160 9.50 1.07 -19.24
CA GLY A 160 8.32 0.74 -20.05
C GLY A 160 7.35 1.91 -20.27
N LEU A 161 7.58 3.05 -19.62
CA LEU A 161 6.78 4.27 -19.85
C LEU A 161 7.21 4.96 -21.15
N SER A 162 6.27 5.68 -21.77
CA SER A 162 6.60 6.62 -22.82
C SER A 162 7.41 7.81 -22.27
N GLU A 163 8.20 8.49 -23.11
CA GLU A 163 8.97 9.67 -22.68
C GLU A 163 8.11 10.71 -21.93
N PRO A 164 6.91 11.12 -22.42
CA PRO A 164 6.09 12.09 -21.71
C PRO A 164 5.60 11.58 -20.33
N GLU A 165 5.31 10.28 -20.20
CA GLU A 165 4.90 9.68 -18.92
C GLU A 165 6.07 9.62 -17.95
N LEU A 166 7.27 9.31 -18.43
CA LEU A 166 8.48 9.28 -17.64
C LEU A 166 8.86 10.68 -17.13
N ASP A 167 8.78 11.70 -18.01
CA ASP A 167 9.02 13.09 -17.62
C ASP A 167 8.02 13.54 -16.55
N ALA A 168 6.74 13.30 -16.74
CA ALA A 168 5.71 13.60 -15.75
C ALA A 168 5.94 12.85 -14.43
N TRP A 169 6.47 11.63 -14.48
CA TRP A 169 6.82 10.87 -13.29
C TRP A 169 7.99 11.51 -12.54
N PHE A 170 9.03 11.98 -13.24
CA PHE A 170 10.15 12.70 -12.64
C PHE A 170 9.75 14.06 -12.05
N GLU A 171 8.88 14.80 -12.73
CA GLU A 171 8.33 16.07 -12.19
C GLU A 171 7.54 15.86 -10.89
N GLY A 172 6.90 14.70 -10.74
CA GLY A 172 6.17 14.30 -9.53
C GLY A 172 7.06 13.86 -8.36
N LEU A 173 8.39 13.73 -8.56
CA LEU A 173 9.30 13.36 -7.50
C LEU A 173 9.37 14.48 -6.45
N ALA A 174 9.02 14.16 -5.20
CA ALA A 174 9.30 15.04 -4.09
C ALA A 174 10.83 15.16 -3.94
N PRO A 175 11.38 16.37 -3.72
CA PRO A 175 12.81 16.53 -3.50
C PRO A 175 13.24 15.65 -2.33
N VAL A 176 14.26 14.82 -2.54
CA VAL A 176 14.91 14.02 -1.49
C VAL A 176 15.51 15.00 -0.48
N ARG A 177 15.00 14.99 0.74
CA ARG A 177 15.59 15.73 1.86
C ARG A 177 16.62 14.87 2.57
#